data_42c2428b5a40320865c6c178c8e33031
#
_entry.id   42c2428b5a40320865c6c178c8e33031
#
_cell.length_a   1.000
_cell.length_b   1.000
_cell.length_c   1.000
_cell.angle_alpha   90.00
_cell.angle_beta   90.00
_cell.angle_gamma   90.00
#
_symmetry.space_group_name_H-M   'P 1'
#
loop_
_entity.id
_entity.type
_entity.pdbx_description
1 polymer ?
#
loop_
_entity_poly.entity_id
_entity_poly.type
_entity_poly.pdbx_seq_one_letter_code
_entity_poly.pdbx_strand_id
1 'polypeptide(L)'
;MRNLLHSIVKNNILSNMLLILIFSMGIYSLGTLNRDMSQDLDFGIIQVTSLYPGASTQEMEVKITNKVEDKLKDIEGITRYISIIYEGYSRVVVWLDLQRNDLDKIKDKIREKVNSINDFPKEMNTNPTIEEPSFSSMPFLKVGLYSDDKKALRDFALKLKDKIEGLDKTQEVQSLGIPDEEFKILLDV
;
A
#
# COMPACT_ATOMS: atom_id res chain seq x y z
N MET A 1 -48.95 -14.39 -10.67
CA MET A 1 -47.68 -15.03 -10.92
C MET A 1 -47.79 -16.45 -11.53
N ARG A 2 -48.64 -17.34 -10.96
CA ARG A 2 -48.81 -18.74 -11.45
C ARG A 2 -49.29 -18.81 -12.91
N ASN A 3 -50.13 -17.92 -13.38
CA ASN A 3 -50.67 -17.91 -14.74
C ASN A 3 -49.62 -17.42 -15.78
N LEU A 4 -48.71 -16.51 -15.42
CA LEU A 4 -47.63 -16.04 -16.27
C LEU A 4 -46.58 -17.15 -16.51
N LEU A 5 -46.19 -17.86 -15.44
CA LEU A 5 -45.30 -18.97 -15.54
C LEU A 5 -45.85 -20.12 -16.42
N HIS A 6 -47.17 -20.37 -16.29
CA HIS A 6 -47.83 -21.44 -17.09
C HIS A 6 -47.91 -21.06 -18.57
N SER A 7 -48.09 -19.77 -18.91
CA SER A 7 -48.10 -19.28 -20.30
C SER A 7 -46.69 -19.34 -20.94
N ILE A 8 -45.63 -19.07 -20.18
CA ILE A 8 -44.25 -19.15 -20.64
C ILE A 8 -43.87 -20.60 -20.94
N VAL A 9 -44.18 -21.51 -20.04
CA VAL A 9 -43.82 -22.96 -20.20
C VAL A 9 -44.63 -23.62 -21.31
N LYS A 10 -45.85 -23.19 -21.59
CA LYS A 10 -46.72 -23.75 -22.63
C LYS A 10 -46.33 -23.27 -24.06
N ASN A 11 -45.60 -22.13 -24.16
CA ASN A 11 -45.21 -21.60 -25.45
C ASN A 11 -43.69 -21.81 -25.68
N ASN A 12 -43.34 -22.84 -26.45
CA ASN A 12 -41.95 -23.21 -26.75
C ASN A 12 -41.13 -22.04 -27.34
N ILE A 13 -41.76 -21.17 -28.15
CA ILE A 13 -41.07 -20.02 -28.75
C ILE A 13 -40.70 -18.99 -27.67
N LEU A 14 -41.65 -18.70 -26.79
CA LEU A 14 -41.43 -17.73 -25.70
C LEU A 14 -40.36 -18.25 -24.70
N SER A 15 -40.40 -19.56 -24.42
CA SER A 15 -39.41 -20.23 -23.55
C SER A 15 -38.01 -20.17 -24.14
N ASN A 16 -37.85 -20.44 -25.44
CA ASN A 16 -36.56 -20.36 -26.12
C ASN A 16 -36.03 -18.93 -26.23
N MET A 17 -36.89 -17.94 -26.51
CA MET A 17 -36.51 -16.54 -26.51
C MET A 17 -36.01 -16.07 -25.14
N LEU A 18 -36.69 -16.46 -24.08
CA LEU A 18 -36.28 -16.15 -22.70
C LEU A 18 -34.93 -16.79 -22.36
N LEU A 19 -34.72 -18.01 -22.79
CA LEU A 19 -33.46 -18.72 -22.60
C LEU A 19 -32.31 -18.04 -23.31
N ILE A 20 -32.49 -17.65 -24.58
CA ILE A 20 -31.49 -16.91 -25.37
C ILE A 20 -31.19 -15.56 -24.70
N LEU A 21 -32.21 -14.86 -24.19
CA LEU A 21 -32.04 -13.57 -23.53
C LEU A 21 -31.20 -13.73 -22.24
N ILE A 22 -31.50 -14.75 -21.42
CA ILE A 22 -30.74 -15.01 -20.18
C ILE A 22 -29.29 -15.38 -20.52
N PHE A 23 -29.07 -16.23 -21.53
CA PHE A 23 -27.70 -16.58 -21.96
C PHE A 23 -26.93 -15.36 -22.48
N SER A 24 -27.55 -14.54 -23.33
CA SER A 24 -26.92 -13.33 -23.84
C SER A 24 -26.58 -12.35 -22.73
N MET A 25 -27.46 -12.18 -21.75
CA MET A 25 -27.24 -11.33 -20.58
C MET A 25 -26.13 -11.89 -19.68
N GLY A 26 -26.03 -13.22 -19.53
CA GLY A 26 -24.94 -13.90 -18.81
C GLY A 26 -23.58 -13.69 -19.49
N ILE A 27 -23.52 -13.87 -20.81
CA ILE A 27 -22.27 -13.65 -21.57
C ILE A 27 -21.85 -12.18 -21.52
N TYR A 28 -22.77 -11.25 -21.66
CA TYR A 28 -22.51 -9.82 -21.52
C TYR A 28 -21.97 -9.48 -20.11
N SER A 29 -22.62 -10.01 -19.07
CA SER A 29 -22.19 -9.83 -17.67
C SER A 29 -20.78 -10.36 -17.42
N LEU A 30 -20.43 -11.52 -17.97
CA LEU A 30 -19.07 -12.07 -17.87
C LEU A 30 -17.99 -11.17 -18.52
N GLY A 31 -18.34 -10.47 -19.59
CA GLY A 31 -17.44 -9.51 -20.24
C GLY A 31 -17.25 -8.20 -19.49
N THR A 32 -18.24 -7.82 -18.67
CA THR A 32 -18.23 -6.58 -17.89
C THR A 32 -17.80 -6.78 -16.42
N LEU A 33 -17.57 -8.02 -16.00
CA LEU A 33 -17.03 -8.27 -14.65
C LEU A 33 -15.63 -7.66 -14.57
N ASN A 34 -15.48 -6.69 -13.68
CA ASN A 34 -14.18 -6.21 -13.28
C ASN A 34 -13.41 -7.38 -12.63
N ARG A 35 -12.32 -7.78 -13.28
CA ARG A 35 -11.41 -8.80 -12.75
C ARG A 35 -10.32 -8.15 -11.89
N ASP A 36 -10.70 -7.24 -11.02
CA ASP A 36 -9.78 -6.71 -10.04
C ASP A 36 -9.48 -7.81 -9.04
N MET A 37 -8.27 -8.28 -9.05
CA MET A 37 -7.80 -9.41 -8.27
C MET A 37 -7.74 -9.09 -6.76
N SER A 38 -7.83 -7.82 -6.41
CA SER A 38 -7.96 -7.34 -5.03
C SER A 38 -8.84 -6.08 -5.03
N GLN A 39 -9.98 -6.14 -4.36
CA GLN A 39 -10.54 -4.93 -3.78
C GLN A 39 -9.46 -4.38 -2.84
N ASP A 40 -9.25 -3.06 -2.84
CA ASP A 40 -8.44 -2.41 -1.81
C ASP A 40 -9.10 -2.68 -0.46
N LEU A 41 -8.76 -3.83 0.12
CA LEU A 41 -9.19 -4.16 1.47
C LEU A 41 -8.39 -3.25 2.40
N ASP A 42 -9.12 -2.33 3.00
CA ASP A 42 -8.58 -1.51 4.07
C ASP A 42 -8.32 -2.41 5.28
N PHE A 43 -7.06 -2.59 5.62
CA PHE A 43 -6.67 -3.37 6.80
C PHE A 43 -6.93 -2.63 8.12
N GLY A 44 -7.33 -1.36 8.04
CA GLY A 44 -7.41 -0.50 9.22
C GLY A 44 -6.07 -0.38 9.94
N ILE A 45 -4.98 -0.40 9.21
CA ILE A 45 -3.62 -0.28 9.74
C ILE A 45 -2.99 1.00 9.23
N ILE A 46 -2.40 1.76 10.14
CA ILE A 46 -1.55 2.92 9.83
C ILE A 46 -0.19 2.69 10.44
N GLN A 47 0.85 2.99 9.68
CA GLN A 47 2.24 2.96 10.15
C GLN A 47 2.80 4.37 10.18
N VAL A 48 3.36 4.77 11.32
CA VAL A 48 4.09 6.02 11.48
C VAL A 48 5.56 5.66 11.63
N THR A 49 6.36 5.98 10.63
CA THR A 49 7.79 5.69 10.58
C THR A 49 8.58 6.97 10.79
N SER A 50 9.55 6.95 11.70
CA SER A 50 10.41 8.08 12.02
C SER A 50 11.88 7.68 11.90
N LEU A 51 12.68 8.53 11.27
CA LEU A 51 14.11 8.36 11.07
C LEU A 51 14.87 9.48 11.78
N TYR A 52 15.78 9.11 12.68
CA TYR A 52 16.71 10.03 13.34
C TYR A 52 18.09 9.40 13.40
N PRO A 53 18.86 9.50 12.31
CA PRO A 53 20.19 8.87 12.21
C PRO A 53 21.11 9.32 13.35
N GLY A 54 21.78 8.36 13.97
CA GLY A 54 22.71 8.59 15.08
C GLY A 54 22.06 8.66 16.47
N ALA A 55 20.74 8.64 16.57
CA ALA A 55 20.05 8.58 17.86
C ALA A 55 20.10 7.16 18.46
N SER A 56 20.36 7.07 19.75
CA SER A 56 20.21 5.84 20.50
C SER A 56 18.74 5.40 20.59
N THR A 57 18.50 4.13 20.89
CA THR A 57 17.13 3.59 21.10
C THR A 57 16.36 4.39 22.16
N GLN A 58 17.04 4.78 23.24
CA GLN A 58 16.42 5.55 24.34
C GLN A 58 16.05 6.98 23.89
N GLU A 59 16.89 7.60 23.06
CA GLU A 59 16.56 8.92 22.48
C GLU A 59 15.41 8.85 21.51
N MET A 60 15.35 7.81 20.67
CA MET A 60 14.23 7.53 19.77
C MET A 60 12.93 7.38 20.56
N GLU A 61 12.96 6.63 21.65
CA GLU A 61 11.80 6.41 22.53
C GLU A 61 11.31 7.74 23.13
N VAL A 62 12.19 8.45 23.84
CA VAL A 62 11.79 9.62 24.62
C VAL A 62 11.50 10.85 23.75
N LYS A 63 12.32 11.09 22.73
CA LYS A 63 12.23 12.32 21.92
C LYS A 63 11.25 12.21 20.76
N ILE A 64 10.92 10.99 20.32
CA ILE A 64 10.11 10.78 19.12
C ILE A 64 8.91 9.88 19.40
N THR A 65 9.14 8.61 19.78
CA THR A 65 8.07 7.61 19.85
C THR A 65 7.01 7.98 20.87
N ASN A 66 7.40 8.37 22.08
CA ASN A 66 6.46 8.78 23.13
C ASN A 66 5.59 9.98 22.70
N LYS A 67 6.15 10.93 21.96
CA LYS A 67 5.38 12.08 21.44
C LYS A 67 4.33 11.67 20.42
N VAL A 68 4.67 10.71 19.55
CA VAL A 68 3.71 10.14 18.59
C VAL A 68 2.63 9.39 19.35
N GLU A 69 2.99 8.51 20.29
CA GLU A 69 2.05 7.74 21.09
C GLU A 69 1.10 8.63 21.90
N ASP A 70 1.61 9.71 22.52
CA ASP A 70 0.79 10.65 23.29
C ASP A 70 -0.27 11.34 22.42
N LYS A 71 0.05 11.62 21.14
CA LYS A 71 -0.95 12.17 20.20
C LYS A 71 -1.99 11.15 19.74
N LEU A 72 -1.62 9.86 19.77
CA LEU A 72 -2.51 8.76 19.36
C LEU A 72 -3.49 8.37 20.47
N LYS A 73 -3.11 8.51 21.74
CA LYS A 73 -3.93 8.11 22.91
C LYS A 73 -5.32 8.74 22.93
N ASP A 74 -5.43 9.98 22.47
CA ASP A 74 -6.68 10.76 22.50
C ASP A 74 -7.58 10.51 21.27
N ILE A 75 -7.21 9.60 20.38
CA ILE A 75 -7.96 9.33 19.17
C ILE A 75 -8.88 8.13 19.38
N GLU A 76 -10.19 8.39 19.37
CA GLU A 76 -11.20 7.34 19.40
C GLU A 76 -11.18 6.51 18.10
N GLY A 77 -11.33 5.20 18.23
CA GLY A 77 -11.34 4.27 17.10
C GLY A 77 -10.00 3.57 16.86
N ILE A 78 -8.98 3.86 17.67
CA ILE A 78 -7.76 3.06 17.74
C ILE A 78 -8.01 1.88 18.67
N THR A 79 -7.85 0.65 18.16
CA THR A 79 -7.98 -0.58 18.97
C THR A 79 -6.72 -0.86 19.76
N ARG A 80 -5.57 -0.69 19.13
CA ARG A 80 -4.24 -0.84 19.73
C ARG A 80 -3.17 -0.18 18.89
N TYR A 81 -2.01 0.06 19.47
CA TYR A 81 -0.78 0.37 18.74
C TYR A 81 0.40 -0.39 19.34
N ILE A 82 1.42 -0.61 18.52
CA ILE A 82 2.69 -1.24 18.91
C ILE A 82 3.82 -0.40 18.33
N SER A 83 4.78 -0.07 19.17
CA SER A 83 5.98 0.67 18.78
C SER A 83 7.18 -0.26 18.70
N ILE A 84 7.91 -0.17 17.61
CA ILE A 84 9.14 -0.91 17.35
C ILE A 84 10.25 0.12 17.20
N ILE A 85 11.24 0.04 18.09
CA ILE A 85 12.27 1.06 18.20
C ILE A 85 13.65 0.40 18.06
N TYR A 86 14.46 0.99 17.18
CA TYR A 86 15.88 0.65 16.98
C TYR A 86 16.72 1.93 17.02
N GLU A 87 18.04 1.79 16.96
CA GLU A 87 18.93 2.94 16.80
C GLU A 87 18.62 3.69 15.50
N GLY A 88 18.31 4.97 15.62
CA GLY A 88 17.98 5.84 14.49
C GLY A 88 16.65 5.60 13.80
N TYR A 89 15.84 4.65 14.27
CA TYR A 89 14.59 4.23 13.62
C TYR A 89 13.48 3.92 14.63
N SER A 90 12.28 4.42 14.36
CA SER A 90 11.08 4.06 15.10
C SER A 90 9.91 3.85 14.15
N ARG A 91 9.09 2.84 14.44
CA ARG A 91 7.84 2.55 13.73
C ARG A 91 6.73 2.30 14.74
N VAL A 92 5.68 3.11 14.67
CA VAL A 92 4.45 2.93 15.42
C VAL A 92 3.40 2.37 14.48
N VAL A 93 2.95 1.15 14.73
CA VAL A 93 1.88 0.49 13.97
C VAL A 93 0.59 0.62 14.75
N VAL A 94 -0.43 1.19 14.12
CA VAL A 94 -1.73 1.50 14.72
C VAL A 94 -2.80 0.65 14.05
N TRP A 95 -3.63 -0.03 14.84
CA TRP A 95 -4.79 -0.79 14.37
C TRP A 95 -6.07 -0.04 14.71
N LEU A 96 -6.89 0.16 13.69
CA LEU A 96 -8.19 0.80 13.80
C LEU A 96 -9.30 -0.23 14.00
N ASP A 97 -10.42 0.22 14.56
CA ASP A 97 -11.62 -0.59 14.70
C ASP A 97 -12.38 -0.65 13.37
N LEU A 98 -12.27 -1.78 12.68
CA LEU A 98 -12.88 -2.02 11.36
C LEU A 98 -14.43 -2.06 11.39
N GLN A 99 -15.04 -2.11 12.57
CA GLN A 99 -16.51 -2.09 12.68
C GLN A 99 -17.08 -0.66 12.56
N ARG A 100 -16.22 0.34 12.54
CA ARG A 100 -16.62 1.75 12.40
C ARG A 100 -16.78 2.14 10.94
N ASN A 101 -17.76 2.99 10.67
CA ASN A 101 -18.02 3.52 9.33
C ASN A 101 -17.22 4.81 9.01
N ASP A 102 -16.41 5.29 9.96
CA ASP A 102 -15.67 6.57 9.89
C ASP A 102 -14.15 6.40 9.83
N LEU A 103 -13.67 5.27 9.29
CA LEU A 103 -12.25 4.94 9.22
C LEU A 103 -11.40 6.04 8.58
N ASP A 104 -11.84 6.59 7.45
CA ASP A 104 -11.10 7.64 6.77
C ASP A 104 -10.92 8.89 7.63
N LYS A 105 -11.95 9.26 8.39
CA LYS A 105 -11.86 10.40 9.33
C LYS A 105 -10.88 10.13 10.47
N ILE A 106 -10.81 8.88 10.94
CA ILE A 106 -9.86 8.49 11.99
C ILE A 106 -8.43 8.55 11.43
N LYS A 107 -8.21 8.07 10.22
CA LYS A 107 -6.93 8.14 9.53
C LYS A 107 -6.46 9.58 9.33
N ASP A 108 -7.35 10.46 8.84
CA ASP A 108 -7.05 11.86 8.68
C ASP A 108 -6.72 12.55 10.01
N LYS A 109 -7.42 12.18 11.08
CA LYS A 109 -7.16 12.69 12.44
C LYS A 109 -5.80 12.24 12.96
N ILE A 110 -5.38 10.99 12.66
CA ILE A 110 -4.04 10.49 12.98
C ILE A 110 -2.98 11.30 12.23
N ARG A 111 -3.17 11.52 10.91
CA ARG A 111 -2.24 12.33 10.11
C ARG A 111 -2.13 13.76 10.64
N GLU A 112 -3.26 14.40 10.94
CA GLU A 112 -3.29 15.74 11.50
C GLU A 112 -2.55 15.81 12.82
N LYS A 113 -2.83 14.90 13.75
CA LYS A 113 -2.23 14.87 15.09
C LYS A 113 -0.74 14.61 15.04
N VAL A 114 -0.27 13.66 14.23
CA VAL A 114 1.16 13.38 14.07
C VAL A 114 1.87 14.55 13.41
N ASN A 115 1.30 15.14 12.35
CA ASN A 115 1.88 16.30 11.67
C ASN A 115 1.86 17.58 12.53
N SER A 116 1.03 17.64 13.57
CA SER A 116 0.99 18.76 14.52
C SER A 116 2.12 18.75 15.55
N ILE A 117 2.94 17.70 15.58
CA ILE A 117 4.09 17.64 16.49
C ILE A 117 5.22 18.53 15.96
N ASN A 118 5.45 19.66 16.59
CA ASN A 118 6.43 20.64 16.13
C ASN A 118 7.74 20.63 16.94
N ASP A 119 7.82 19.79 17.97
CA ASP A 119 8.94 19.77 18.92
C ASP A 119 9.87 18.55 18.73
N PHE A 120 9.93 18.02 17.50
CA PHE A 120 10.93 17.03 17.12
C PHE A 120 12.35 17.62 17.17
N PRO A 121 13.39 16.79 17.41
CA PRO A 121 14.77 17.23 17.34
C PRO A 121 15.08 17.89 15.99
N LYS A 122 15.81 19.00 15.99
CA LYS A 122 16.16 19.72 14.74
C LYS A 122 17.11 18.93 13.84
N GLU A 123 17.83 18.00 14.42
CA GLU A 123 18.75 17.07 13.74
C GLU A 123 17.99 15.95 13.00
N MET A 124 16.69 15.84 13.21
CA MET A 124 15.83 14.95 12.44
C MET A 124 15.57 15.57 11.06
N ASN A 125 16.18 15.00 10.03
CA ASN A 125 16.17 15.55 8.67
C ASN A 125 14.79 15.49 7.98
N THR A 126 13.89 14.63 8.47
CA THR A 126 12.57 14.39 7.86
C THR A 126 11.49 14.24 8.94
N ASN A 127 10.31 14.76 8.68
CA ASN A 127 9.14 14.48 9.52
C ASN A 127 8.76 12.99 9.46
N PRO A 128 8.05 12.48 10.47
CA PRO A 128 7.53 11.12 10.42
C PRO A 128 6.70 10.86 9.17
N THR A 129 6.96 9.75 8.50
CA THR A 129 6.20 9.29 7.33
C THR A 129 5.02 8.46 7.79
N ILE A 130 3.83 8.75 7.27
CA ILE A 130 2.59 8.04 7.60
C ILE A 130 2.15 7.25 6.38
N GLU A 131 2.12 5.94 6.52
CA GLU A 131 1.80 5.00 5.45
C GLU A 131 0.61 4.12 5.83
N GLU A 132 -0.22 3.81 4.83
CA GLU A 132 -1.30 2.83 4.94
C GLU A 132 -0.92 1.60 4.12
N PRO A 133 -0.59 0.47 4.77
CA PRO A 133 -0.35 -0.76 4.05
C PRO A 133 -1.62 -1.18 3.31
N SER A 134 -1.51 -1.37 2.00
CA SER A 134 -2.58 -1.91 1.16
C SER A 134 -2.09 -3.14 0.41
N PHE A 135 -3.02 -3.98 -0.08
CA PHE A 135 -2.64 -5.10 -0.95
C PHE A 135 -1.98 -4.62 -2.24
N SER A 136 -2.38 -3.47 -2.74
CA SER A 136 -1.80 -2.87 -3.95
C SER A 136 -0.35 -2.45 -3.76
N SER A 137 0.12 -2.20 -2.53
CA SER A 137 1.52 -1.89 -2.23
C SER A 137 2.38 -3.14 -1.99
N MET A 138 1.78 -4.34 -1.98
CA MET A 138 2.56 -5.58 -1.82
C MET A 138 3.19 -6.00 -3.15
N PRO A 139 4.50 -6.31 -3.17
CA PRO A 139 5.15 -6.79 -4.38
C PRO A 139 4.59 -8.17 -4.75
N PHE A 140 3.86 -8.25 -5.86
CA PHE A 140 3.30 -9.54 -6.33
C PHE A 140 4.29 -10.34 -7.16
N LEU A 141 5.35 -9.70 -7.69
CA LEU A 141 6.38 -10.32 -8.50
C LEU A 141 7.76 -9.80 -8.09
N LYS A 142 8.68 -10.72 -7.84
CA LYS A 142 10.10 -10.42 -7.63
C LYS A 142 10.92 -11.10 -8.72
N VAL A 143 11.70 -10.33 -9.46
CA VAL A 143 12.58 -10.82 -10.52
C VAL A 143 14.02 -10.68 -10.07
N GLY A 144 14.71 -11.81 -9.94
CA GLY A 144 16.16 -11.84 -9.66
C GLY A 144 16.95 -11.79 -10.96
N LEU A 145 17.92 -10.88 -11.06
CA LEU A 145 18.84 -10.79 -12.18
C LEU A 145 20.24 -11.18 -11.69
N TYR A 146 20.94 -11.99 -12.47
CA TYR A 146 22.29 -12.41 -12.18
C TYR A 146 23.16 -12.27 -13.42
N SER A 147 24.38 -11.76 -13.24
CA SER A 147 25.44 -11.72 -14.26
C SER A 147 26.80 -11.50 -13.61
N ASP A 148 27.85 -12.02 -14.21
CA ASP A 148 29.24 -11.76 -13.79
C ASP A 148 29.68 -10.34 -14.18
N ASP A 149 29.09 -9.76 -15.24
CA ASP A 149 29.31 -8.37 -15.66
C ASP A 149 28.33 -7.44 -14.93
N LYS A 150 28.84 -6.77 -13.89
CA LYS A 150 28.04 -5.85 -13.05
C LYS A 150 27.50 -4.65 -13.83
N LYS A 151 28.26 -4.15 -14.82
CA LYS A 151 27.83 -2.99 -15.62
C LYS A 151 26.71 -3.36 -16.57
N ALA A 152 26.86 -4.44 -17.31
CA ALA A 152 25.81 -4.96 -18.18
C ALA A 152 24.54 -5.34 -17.40
N LEU A 153 24.70 -5.91 -16.18
CA LEU A 153 23.61 -6.26 -15.29
C LEU A 153 22.80 -5.02 -14.88
N ARG A 154 23.50 -3.95 -14.48
CA ARG A 154 22.88 -2.69 -14.10
C ARG A 154 22.09 -2.07 -15.24
N ASP A 155 22.73 -1.94 -16.42
CA ASP A 155 22.11 -1.35 -17.61
C ASP A 155 20.87 -2.14 -18.04
N PHE A 156 20.94 -3.46 -17.94
CA PHE A 156 19.80 -4.32 -18.22
C PHE A 156 18.68 -4.16 -17.18
N ALA A 157 19.02 -4.10 -15.88
CA ALA A 157 18.07 -3.92 -14.80
C ALA A 157 17.29 -2.59 -14.92
N LEU A 158 17.99 -1.49 -15.25
CA LEU A 158 17.35 -0.19 -15.47
C LEU A 158 16.41 -0.22 -16.68
N LYS A 159 16.85 -0.78 -17.81
CA LYS A 159 15.99 -0.94 -18.99
C LYS A 159 14.78 -1.83 -18.74
N LEU A 160 14.94 -2.88 -17.94
CA LEU A 160 13.84 -3.76 -17.56
C LEU A 160 12.85 -3.02 -16.65
N LYS A 161 13.35 -2.23 -15.69
CA LYS A 161 12.54 -1.38 -14.84
C LYS A 161 11.66 -0.44 -15.67
N ASP A 162 12.29 0.36 -16.56
CA ASP A 162 11.59 1.30 -17.43
C ASP A 162 10.51 0.61 -18.29
N LYS A 163 10.85 -0.59 -18.79
CA LYS A 163 9.92 -1.36 -19.62
C LYS A 163 8.73 -1.89 -18.84
N ILE A 164 8.93 -2.28 -17.59
CA ILE A 164 7.84 -2.76 -16.71
C ILE A 164 7.00 -1.57 -16.24
N GLU A 165 7.60 -0.44 -15.87
CA GLU A 165 6.89 0.79 -15.53
C GLU A 165 6.01 1.32 -16.67
N GLY A 166 6.42 1.09 -17.92
CA GLY A 166 5.65 1.44 -19.10
C GLY A 166 4.49 0.51 -19.42
N LEU A 167 4.29 -0.58 -18.70
CA LEU A 167 3.14 -1.47 -18.90
C LEU A 167 1.88 -0.86 -18.27
N ASP A 168 0.77 -1.03 -19.00
CA ASP A 168 -0.54 -0.58 -18.55
C ASP A 168 -0.90 -1.26 -17.19
N LYS A 169 -1.34 -0.47 -16.19
CA LYS A 169 -1.69 -0.92 -14.84
C LYS A 169 -0.53 -1.31 -13.91
N THR A 170 0.72 -1.00 -14.26
CA THR A 170 1.82 -1.10 -13.30
C THR A 170 1.75 0.07 -12.33
N GLN A 171 1.71 -0.21 -11.02
CA GLN A 171 1.63 0.83 -9.99
C GLN A 171 3.01 1.31 -9.58
N GLU A 172 3.90 0.39 -9.20
CA GLU A 172 5.23 0.71 -8.72
C GLU A 172 6.22 -0.41 -9.05
N VAL A 173 7.44 -0.04 -9.45
CA VAL A 173 8.54 -0.97 -9.67
C VAL A 173 9.72 -0.54 -8.81
N GLN A 174 10.02 -1.33 -7.79
CA GLN A 174 11.18 -1.11 -6.93
C GLN A 174 12.38 -1.91 -7.41
N SER A 175 13.54 -1.28 -7.49
CA SER A 175 14.81 -1.95 -7.77
C SER A 175 15.64 -2.03 -6.50
N LEU A 176 16.13 -3.22 -6.19
CA LEU A 176 16.98 -3.48 -5.03
C LEU A 176 18.36 -3.94 -5.48
N GLY A 177 19.41 -3.44 -4.82
CA GLY A 177 20.77 -3.88 -5.07
C GLY A 177 21.44 -3.27 -6.31
N ILE A 178 20.88 -2.21 -6.90
CA ILE A 178 21.53 -1.44 -7.95
C ILE A 178 22.39 -0.37 -7.28
N PRO A 179 23.74 -0.45 -7.35
CA PRO A 179 24.60 0.58 -6.78
C PRO A 179 24.51 1.86 -7.62
N ASP A 180 24.57 3.01 -6.96
CA ASP A 180 24.73 4.29 -7.62
C ASP A 180 26.09 4.42 -8.29
N GLU A 181 26.19 5.17 -9.39
CA GLU A 181 27.47 5.47 -10.00
C GLU A 181 28.21 6.53 -9.18
N GLU A 182 29.34 6.14 -8.62
CA GLU A 182 30.25 7.06 -7.95
C GLU A 182 31.46 7.36 -8.85
N PHE A 183 31.72 8.64 -9.09
CA PHE A 183 32.98 9.08 -9.69
C PHE A 183 33.98 9.38 -8.57
N LYS A 184 34.95 8.50 -8.35
CA LYS A 184 36.07 8.76 -7.42
C LYS A 184 37.18 9.52 -8.15
N ILE A 185 37.35 10.81 -7.84
CA ILE A 185 38.50 11.60 -8.29
C ILE A 185 39.59 11.43 -7.25
N LEU A 186 40.63 10.65 -7.58
CA LEU A 186 41.84 10.54 -6.78
C LEU A 186 42.79 11.66 -7.20
N LEU A 187 43.04 12.59 -6.29
CA LEU A 187 44.11 13.59 -6.45
C LEU A 187 45.38 12.95 -5.94
N ASP A 188 46.35 12.78 -6.86
CA ASP A 188 47.71 12.38 -6.52
C ASP A 188 48.41 13.65 -5.99
N VAL A 189 48.86 13.63 -4.73
CA VAL A 189 49.55 14.74 -4.04
C VAL A 189 51.03 14.48 -3.96
#